data_e9478a78b288807e394c01d6e5db9706
#
_entry.id   e9478a78b288807e394c01d6e5db9706
#
_cell.length_a   1.000
_cell.length_b   1.000
_cell.length_c   1.000
_cell.angle_alpha   90.00
_cell.angle_beta   90.00
_cell.angle_gamma   90.00
#
_symmetry.space_group_name_H-M   'P 1'
#
loop_
_entity.id
_entity.type
_entity.pdbx_description
1 polymer ?
#
loop_
_entity_poly.entity_id
_entity_poly.type
_entity_poly.pdbx_seq_one_letter_code
_entity_poly.pdbx_strand_id
1 'polypeptide(L)'
;MKTLNEILDKLPKAVKDKFLIKKRERAIEIVKEKIAKSGKNIKDIDDDEMEGFIADEEQNLKGDQLKAILVSLLAFEGLSYLADF
;
A
#
# COMPACT_ATOMS: atom_id res chain seq x y z
N MET A 1 -0.76 -22.84 -4.49
CA MET A 1 -1.18 -21.53 -4.02
C MET A 1 -0.46 -20.44 -4.82
N LYS A 2 -1.20 -19.47 -5.34
CA LYS A 2 -0.59 -18.42 -6.13
C LYS A 2 0.13 -17.40 -5.23
N THR A 3 1.29 -16.94 -5.67
CA THR A 3 2.00 -15.87 -4.98
C THR A 3 1.31 -14.53 -5.26
N LEU A 4 1.56 -13.54 -4.41
CA LEU A 4 1.02 -12.20 -4.62
C LEU A 4 1.41 -11.63 -5.98
N ASN A 5 2.67 -11.82 -6.39
CA ASN A 5 3.15 -11.33 -7.68
C ASN A 5 2.42 -11.98 -8.86
N GLU A 6 2.15 -13.27 -8.77
CA GLU A 6 1.40 -13.99 -9.80
C GLU A 6 -0.02 -13.44 -9.93
N ILE A 7 -0.66 -13.16 -8.81
CA ILE A 7 -1.99 -12.59 -8.79
C ILE A 7 -1.99 -11.18 -9.40
N LEU A 8 -1.04 -10.35 -9.01
CA LEU A 8 -0.91 -8.99 -9.51
C LEU A 8 -0.68 -8.97 -11.02
N ASP A 9 0.14 -9.88 -11.53
CA ASP A 9 0.44 -9.96 -12.96
C ASP A 9 -0.77 -10.27 -13.82
N LYS A 10 -1.76 -10.94 -13.24
CA LYS A 10 -2.99 -11.32 -13.95
C LYS A 10 -4.09 -10.27 -13.88
N LEU A 11 -3.92 -9.24 -13.06
CA LEU A 11 -4.94 -8.22 -12.91
C LEU A 11 -4.92 -7.21 -14.06
N PRO A 12 -6.08 -6.63 -14.40
CA PRO A 12 -6.11 -5.52 -15.34
C PRO A 12 -5.25 -4.35 -14.85
N LYS A 13 -4.71 -3.59 -15.79
CA LYS A 13 -3.86 -2.45 -15.46
C LYS A 13 -4.54 -1.46 -14.50
N ALA A 14 -5.82 -1.19 -14.71
CA ALA A 14 -6.57 -0.26 -13.87
C ALA A 14 -6.58 -0.72 -12.41
N VAL A 15 -6.71 -2.03 -12.17
CA VAL A 15 -6.69 -2.59 -10.82
C VAL A 15 -5.29 -2.52 -10.22
N LYS A 16 -4.26 -2.81 -11.04
CA LYS A 16 -2.86 -2.68 -10.60
C LYS A 16 -2.55 -1.26 -10.17
N ASP A 17 -2.99 -0.27 -10.94
CA ASP A 17 -2.77 1.14 -10.63
C ASP A 17 -3.44 1.52 -9.31
N LYS A 18 -4.67 1.05 -9.08
CA LYS A 18 -5.38 1.28 -7.82
C LYS A 18 -4.66 0.62 -6.64
N PHE A 19 -4.12 -0.58 -6.86
CA PHE A 19 -3.34 -1.26 -5.82
C PHE A 19 -2.12 -0.43 -5.42
N LEU A 20 -1.39 0.12 -6.38
CA LEU A 20 -0.24 0.95 -6.11
C LEU A 20 -0.61 2.22 -5.34
N ILE A 21 -1.75 2.83 -5.69
CA ILE A 21 -2.26 4.00 -4.98
C ILE A 21 -2.60 3.63 -3.53
N LYS A 22 -3.30 2.52 -3.31
CA LYS A 22 -3.66 2.07 -1.97
C LYS A 22 -2.43 1.71 -1.13
N LYS A 23 -1.45 1.08 -1.75
CA LYS A 23 -0.18 0.76 -1.10
C LYS A 23 0.51 2.03 -0.60
N ARG A 24 0.56 3.06 -1.45
CA ARG A 24 1.15 4.35 -1.09
C ARG A 24 0.35 5.05 0.01
N GLU A 25 -0.97 5.03 -0.07
CA GLU A 25 -1.83 5.60 0.97
C GLU A 25 -1.56 4.96 2.32
N ARG A 26 -1.41 3.64 2.35
CA ARG A 26 -1.08 2.92 3.59
C ARG A 26 0.27 3.34 4.14
N ALA A 27 1.28 3.46 3.26
CA ALA A 27 2.60 3.92 3.67
C ALA A 27 2.54 5.33 4.26
N ILE A 28 1.77 6.22 3.65
CA ILE A 28 1.57 7.60 4.16
C ILE A 28 0.96 7.57 5.56
N GLU A 29 -0.06 6.75 5.79
CA GLU A 29 -0.68 6.62 7.11
C GLU A 29 0.33 6.18 8.16
N ILE A 30 1.14 5.18 7.84
CA ILE A 30 2.16 4.66 8.76
C ILE A 30 3.20 5.73 9.08
N VAL A 31 3.66 6.45 8.06
CA VAL A 31 4.64 7.53 8.24
C VAL A 31 4.08 8.62 9.16
N LYS A 32 2.83 9.03 8.92
CA LYS A 32 2.18 10.04 9.76
C LYS A 32 2.08 9.59 11.21
N GLU A 33 1.72 8.33 11.44
CA GLU A 33 1.66 7.77 12.79
C GLU A 33 3.03 7.78 13.47
N LYS A 34 4.08 7.39 12.74
CA LYS A 34 5.44 7.37 13.27
C LYS A 34 5.93 8.77 13.64
N ILE A 35 5.64 9.74 12.79
CA ILE A 35 6.02 11.14 13.04
C ILE A 35 5.30 11.66 14.29
N ALA A 36 4.01 11.39 14.40
CA ALA A 36 3.22 11.81 15.57
C ALA A 36 3.77 11.19 16.86
N LYS A 37 4.12 9.90 16.83
CA LYS A 37 4.66 9.21 17.99
C LYS A 37 6.06 9.71 18.39
N SER A 38 6.82 10.22 17.42
CA SER A 38 8.16 10.75 17.69
C SER A 38 8.13 12.15 18.30
N GLY A 39 6.97 12.77 18.36
CA GLY A 39 6.82 14.13 18.87
C GLY A 39 7.13 15.22 17.85
N LYS A 40 7.48 14.87 16.63
CA LYS A 40 7.75 15.83 15.57
C LYS A 40 6.45 16.30 14.92
N ASN A 41 6.49 17.51 14.37
CA ASN A 41 5.38 18.06 13.63
C ASN A 41 5.58 17.82 12.13
N ILE A 42 4.55 17.31 11.46
CA ILE A 42 4.60 17.05 10.02
C ILE A 42 5.00 18.30 9.24
N LYS A 43 4.56 19.48 9.70
CA LYS A 43 4.85 20.75 9.05
C LYS A 43 6.34 21.10 9.05
N ASP A 44 7.12 20.51 9.95
CA ASP A 44 8.57 20.75 10.05
C ASP A 44 9.39 19.82 9.15
N ILE A 45 8.74 18.88 8.47
CA ILE A 45 9.39 17.94 7.58
C ILE A 45 9.20 18.42 6.14
N ASP A 46 10.30 18.56 5.40
CA ASP A 46 10.18 19.01 4.02
C ASP A 46 9.66 17.87 3.11
N ASP A 47 9.25 18.24 1.90
CA ASP A 47 8.62 17.31 0.97
C ASP A 47 9.57 16.18 0.55
N ASP A 48 10.84 16.47 0.35
CA ASP A 48 11.84 15.47 -0.05
C ASP A 48 12.07 14.44 1.05
N GLU A 49 12.14 14.90 2.30
CA GLU A 49 12.25 14.01 3.45
C GLU A 49 11.02 13.13 3.56
N MET A 50 9.83 13.74 3.43
CA MET A 50 8.57 13.00 3.51
C MET A 50 8.51 11.92 2.43
N GLU A 51 8.89 12.25 1.21
CA GLU A 51 8.93 11.27 0.11
C GLU A 51 9.86 10.11 0.43
N GLY A 52 11.02 10.38 1.01
CA GLY A 52 11.96 9.35 1.43
C GLY A 52 11.35 8.41 2.47
N PHE A 53 10.67 8.96 3.47
CA PHE A 53 10.00 8.16 4.50
C PHE A 53 8.90 7.29 3.90
N ILE A 54 8.11 7.85 3.00
CA ILE A 54 7.02 7.12 2.35
C ILE A 54 7.58 5.98 1.49
N ALA A 55 8.61 6.25 0.70
CA ALA A 55 9.24 5.23 -0.13
C ALA A 55 9.79 4.08 0.71
N ASP A 56 10.43 4.39 1.84
CA ASP A 56 10.94 3.38 2.75
C ASP A 56 9.82 2.52 3.33
N GLU A 57 8.71 3.15 3.71
CA GLU A 57 7.56 2.41 4.25
C GLU A 57 6.90 1.53 3.20
N GLU A 58 6.83 1.99 1.96
CA GLU A 58 6.31 1.16 0.86
C GLU A 58 7.15 -0.11 0.71
N GLN A 59 8.48 0.01 0.80
CA GLN A 59 9.38 -1.12 0.71
C GLN A 59 9.27 -2.05 1.91
N ASN A 60 8.92 -1.50 3.07
CA ASN A 60 8.81 -2.25 4.32
C ASN A 60 7.45 -2.94 4.49
N LEU A 61 6.48 -2.67 3.63
CA LEU A 61 5.20 -3.36 3.68
C LEU A 61 5.41 -4.84 3.39
N LYS A 62 4.96 -5.67 4.32
CA LYS A 62 5.14 -7.12 4.24
C LYS A 62 4.04 -7.78 3.42
N GLY A 63 4.28 -9.04 3.02
CA GLY A 63 3.34 -9.79 2.21
C GLY A 63 1.92 -9.79 2.76
N ASP A 64 1.76 -9.97 4.07
CA ASP A 64 0.43 -9.99 4.71
C ASP A 64 -0.28 -8.65 4.57
N GLN A 65 0.44 -7.54 4.72
CA GLN A 65 -0.11 -6.20 4.59
C GLN A 65 -0.50 -5.91 3.13
N LEU A 66 0.34 -6.30 2.19
CA LEU A 66 0.06 -6.14 0.77
C LEU A 66 -1.14 -6.98 0.35
N LYS A 67 -1.22 -8.22 0.84
CA LYS A 67 -2.35 -9.10 0.56
C LYS A 67 -3.66 -8.52 1.10
N ALA A 68 -3.63 -7.97 2.30
CA ALA A 68 -4.81 -7.33 2.90
C ALA A 68 -5.28 -6.14 2.06
N ILE A 69 -4.36 -5.33 1.56
CA ILE A 69 -4.67 -4.20 0.69
C ILE A 69 -5.32 -4.70 -0.59
N LEU A 70 -4.76 -5.73 -1.20
CA LEU A 70 -5.27 -6.29 -2.45
C LEU A 70 -6.65 -6.89 -2.27
N VAL A 71 -6.86 -7.67 -1.22
CA VAL A 71 -8.16 -8.29 -0.93
C VAL A 71 -9.22 -7.23 -0.70
N SER A 72 -8.91 -6.19 0.08
CA SER A 72 -9.80 -5.06 0.31
C SER A 72 -10.20 -4.38 -1.00
N LEU A 73 -9.23 -4.16 -1.88
CA LEU A 73 -9.48 -3.51 -3.16
C LEU A 73 -10.38 -4.35 -4.05
N LEU A 74 -10.10 -5.65 -4.14
CA LEU A 74 -10.90 -6.55 -4.97
C LEU A 74 -12.31 -6.69 -4.43
N ALA A 75 -12.47 -6.76 -3.12
CA ALA A 75 -13.79 -6.81 -2.50
C ALA A 75 -14.59 -5.53 -2.79
N PHE A 76 -13.95 -4.38 -2.72
CA PHE A 76 -14.57 -3.08 -2.99
C PHE A 76 -14.99 -2.97 -4.45
N GLU A 77 -14.14 -3.44 -5.38
CA GLU A 77 -14.44 -3.40 -6.81
C GLU A 77 -15.46 -4.47 -7.23
N GLY A 78 -15.79 -5.41 -6.35
CA GLY A 78 -16.72 -6.48 -6.67
C GLY A 78 -16.19 -7.45 -7.70
N LEU A 79 -14.88 -7.64 -7.76
CA LEU A 79 -14.25 -8.48 -8.77
C LEU A 79 -14.22 -9.94 -8.36
N SER A 80 -14.43 -10.82 -9.35
CA SER A 80 -14.45 -12.27 -9.13
C SER A 80 -13.07 -12.86 -8.84
N TYR A 81 -12.02 -12.07 -8.91
CA TYR A 81 -10.65 -12.52 -8.62
C TYR A 81 -10.50 -13.08 -7.22
N LEU A 82 -11.38 -12.72 -6.30
CA LEU A 82 -11.37 -13.24 -4.94
C LEU A 82 -11.53 -14.76 -4.88
N ALA A 83 -12.23 -15.32 -5.85
CA ALA A 83 -12.43 -16.78 -5.91
C ALA A 83 -11.11 -17.54 -6.11
N ASP A 84 -10.09 -16.89 -6.62
CA ASP A 84 -8.78 -17.49 -6.89
C ASP A 84 -7.85 -17.48 -5.68
N PHE A 85 -8.25 -16.84 -4.61
CA PHE A 85 -7.49 -16.85 -3.37
C PHE A 85 -7.87 -18.04 -2.51
#